data_0d0a012deab20f45b90b448db4263539
#
_entry.id   0d0a012deab20f45b90b448db4263539
#
_cell.length_a   1.000
_cell.length_b   1.000
_cell.length_c   1.000
_cell.angle_alpha   90.00
_cell.angle_beta   90.00
_cell.angle_gamma   90.00
#
_symmetry.space_group_name_H-M   'P 1'
#
loop_
_entity.id
_entity.type
_entity.pdbx_description
1 polymer ?
#
loop_
_entity_poly.entity_id
_entity_poly.type
_entity_poly.pdbx_seq_one_letter_code
_entity_poly.pdbx_strand_id
1 'polypeptide(L)'
;MGYLSRIIGPVAITAMVAPVTGQAANDIDALRAEIAALKAEYAQRVTALEARIEHLETSATTAAAPAQVEPPPPTPAAPARNSSAFNPAISVILAGNYADLAQDPADFNFAGFVPSGGEIGPGDRSFNLGESEVTFAASVDPYFSAALTMALSAEGEIGVEEAFARTTSLPAGFSVKGGRFFSGFGYLNEIHAHAWDFVDQPLVYQALYGGQYGQDGVQVKWLAPTDLFLEFGAETGNGGEFPGTRLGRNGLNGTTLFTHVGGDLGDSIGWRTGLSWMDLDAEDRTYEDADSLGNPVVNSFTGSSATWIVDATLKWTPASSTRRQAFKQHAVYMRHTE
;
A
#
# COMPACT_ATOMS: atom_id res chain seq x y z
N MET A 1 24.27 33.81 -49.71
CA MET A 1 23.66 33.83 -51.07
C MET A 1 23.22 32.42 -51.35
N GLY A 2 21.99 32.19 -51.33
CA GLY A 2 20.96 31.72 -52.19
C GLY A 2 19.96 30.86 -51.40
N TYR A 3 18.85 31.46 -51.03
CA TYR A 3 17.63 30.74 -50.56
C TYR A 3 16.95 30.07 -51.71
N LEU A 4 16.62 28.78 -51.62
CA LEU A 4 15.66 28.11 -52.48
C LEU A 4 14.42 27.70 -51.64
N SER A 5 13.40 28.55 -51.75
CA SER A 5 12.02 28.34 -51.38
C SER A 5 11.40 27.24 -52.26
N ARG A 6 10.94 26.13 -51.66
CA ARG A 6 10.05 25.18 -52.31
C ARG A 6 8.63 25.40 -51.81
N ILE A 7 7.79 25.90 -52.68
CA ILE A 7 6.35 26.02 -52.56
C ILE A 7 5.76 24.61 -52.70
N ILE A 8 5.07 24.11 -51.70
CA ILE A 8 4.23 22.89 -51.76
C ILE A 8 2.79 23.38 -51.88
N GLY A 9 2.16 23.11 -53.00
CA GLY A 9 0.75 23.41 -53.28
C GLY A 9 -0.21 22.49 -52.51
N PRO A 10 -1.46 22.91 -52.28
CA PRO A 10 -2.42 22.13 -51.52
C PRO A 10 -2.97 20.97 -52.34
N VAL A 11 -2.84 19.74 -51.77
CA VAL A 11 -3.56 18.56 -52.25
C VAL A 11 -4.95 18.59 -51.64
N ALA A 12 -5.97 18.80 -52.46
CA ALA A 12 -7.37 18.67 -52.05
C ALA A 12 -7.70 17.17 -51.88
N ILE A 13 -7.88 16.71 -50.67
CA ILE A 13 -8.45 15.39 -50.37
C ILE A 13 -9.96 15.54 -50.29
N THR A 14 -10.64 15.06 -51.32
CA THR A 14 -12.10 14.94 -51.33
C THR A 14 -12.47 13.72 -50.48
N ALA A 15 -12.92 13.95 -49.26
CA ALA A 15 -13.46 12.89 -48.40
C ALA A 15 -14.88 12.55 -48.87
N MET A 16 -15.07 11.37 -49.45
CA MET A 16 -16.38 10.76 -49.62
C MET A 16 -16.93 10.37 -48.24
N VAL A 17 -17.91 11.11 -47.76
CA VAL A 17 -18.70 10.74 -46.60
C VAL A 17 -19.79 9.78 -47.05
N ALA A 18 -19.62 8.49 -46.79
CA ALA A 18 -20.69 7.51 -46.88
C ALA A 18 -21.57 7.57 -45.61
N PRO A 19 -22.89 7.41 -45.70
CA PRO A 19 -23.76 7.52 -44.55
C PRO A 19 -23.63 6.28 -43.65
N VAL A 20 -22.97 6.43 -42.51
CA VAL A 20 -22.83 5.41 -41.41
C VAL A 20 -23.99 5.55 -40.40
N THR A 21 -25.22 5.67 -40.84
CA THR A 21 -26.36 5.90 -39.94
C THR A 21 -27.14 4.64 -39.51
N GLY A 22 -26.85 3.48 -40.15
CA GLY A 22 -27.54 2.23 -39.80
C GLY A 22 -26.86 1.38 -38.69
N GLN A 23 -25.55 1.44 -38.60
CA GLN A 23 -24.78 0.58 -37.71
C GLN A 23 -24.78 1.08 -36.25
N ALA A 24 -24.67 2.39 -36.06
CA ALA A 24 -24.70 3.00 -34.73
C ALA A 24 -26.07 2.85 -34.00
N ALA A 25 -27.19 2.80 -34.76
CA ALA A 25 -28.49 2.57 -34.17
C ALA A 25 -28.65 1.11 -33.67
N ASN A 26 -28.15 0.14 -34.43
CA ASN A 26 -28.17 -1.28 -34.05
C ASN A 26 -27.25 -1.55 -32.84
N ASP A 27 -26.11 -0.88 -32.75
CA ASP A 27 -25.19 -1.01 -31.63
C ASP A 27 -25.77 -0.41 -30.35
N ILE A 28 -26.54 0.69 -30.44
CA ILE A 28 -27.25 1.28 -29.30
C ILE A 28 -28.37 0.37 -28.80
N ASP A 29 -29.10 -0.26 -29.70
CA ASP A 29 -30.18 -1.17 -29.34
C ASP A 29 -29.64 -2.49 -28.77
N ALA A 30 -28.51 -2.98 -29.25
CA ALA A 30 -27.79 -4.12 -28.68
C ALA A 30 -27.29 -3.81 -27.24
N LEU A 31 -26.69 -2.63 -27.03
CA LEU A 31 -26.27 -2.19 -25.68
C LEU A 31 -27.44 -2.01 -24.72
N ARG A 32 -28.60 -1.52 -25.20
CA ARG A 32 -29.81 -1.43 -24.37
C ARG A 32 -30.34 -2.80 -23.97
N ALA A 33 -30.29 -3.76 -24.88
CA ALA A 33 -30.71 -5.13 -24.60
C ALA A 33 -29.77 -5.80 -23.57
N GLU A 34 -28.47 -5.56 -23.66
CA GLU A 34 -27.48 -6.07 -22.69
C GLU A 34 -27.66 -5.44 -21.32
N ILE A 35 -27.89 -4.13 -21.25
CA ILE A 35 -28.21 -3.45 -19.97
C ILE A 35 -29.51 -3.98 -19.36
N ALA A 36 -30.53 -4.29 -20.17
CA ALA A 36 -31.77 -4.85 -19.70
C ALA A 36 -31.59 -6.29 -19.15
N ALA A 37 -30.77 -7.10 -19.82
CA ALA A 37 -30.40 -8.44 -19.36
C ALA A 37 -29.62 -8.41 -18.04
N LEU A 38 -28.62 -7.54 -17.91
CA LEU A 38 -27.86 -7.34 -16.68
C LEU A 38 -28.75 -6.88 -15.53
N LYS A 39 -29.66 -5.96 -15.76
CA LYS A 39 -30.62 -5.52 -14.72
C LYS A 39 -31.53 -6.65 -14.26
N ALA A 40 -31.99 -7.52 -15.19
CA ALA A 40 -32.80 -8.66 -14.84
C ALA A 40 -32.03 -9.69 -13.99
N GLU A 41 -30.79 -9.98 -14.35
CA GLU A 41 -29.91 -10.86 -13.58
C GLU A 41 -29.63 -10.30 -12.17
N TYR A 42 -29.37 -9.00 -12.06
CA TYR A 42 -29.16 -8.36 -10.76
C TYR A 42 -30.42 -8.41 -9.88
N ALA A 43 -31.60 -8.18 -10.46
CA ALA A 43 -32.85 -8.28 -9.73
C ALA A 43 -33.08 -9.71 -9.21
N GLN A 44 -32.79 -10.75 -9.99
CA GLN A 44 -32.87 -12.13 -9.55
C GLN A 44 -31.93 -12.46 -8.40
N ARG A 45 -30.69 -11.94 -8.46
CA ARG A 45 -29.69 -12.11 -7.37
C ARG A 45 -30.13 -11.43 -6.07
N VAL A 46 -30.68 -10.22 -6.17
CA VAL A 46 -31.22 -9.50 -5.01
C VAL A 46 -32.35 -10.28 -4.37
N THR A 47 -33.35 -10.74 -5.15
CA THR A 47 -34.48 -11.53 -4.65
C THR A 47 -34.00 -12.85 -3.99
N ALA A 48 -33.02 -13.52 -4.55
CA ALA A 48 -32.43 -14.72 -3.97
C ALA A 48 -31.74 -14.49 -2.64
N LEU A 49 -31.04 -13.32 -2.49
CA LEU A 49 -30.43 -12.94 -1.24
C LEU A 49 -31.46 -12.55 -0.18
N GLU A 50 -32.51 -11.82 -0.56
CA GLU A 50 -33.60 -11.45 0.34
C GLU A 50 -34.30 -12.70 0.89
N ALA A 51 -34.63 -13.69 0.03
CA ALA A 51 -35.20 -14.96 0.44
C ALA A 51 -34.27 -15.74 1.40
N ARG A 52 -32.96 -15.64 1.20
CA ARG A 52 -31.97 -16.28 2.09
C ARG A 52 -31.88 -15.59 3.45
N ILE A 53 -32.02 -14.27 3.49
CA ILE A 53 -32.08 -13.50 4.74
C ILE A 53 -33.34 -13.89 5.51
N GLU A 54 -34.50 -13.88 4.87
CA GLU A 54 -35.78 -14.25 5.50
C GLU A 54 -35.75 -15.68 6.05
N HIS A 55 -35.16 -16.63 5.33
CA HIS A 55 -34.96 -18.00 5.81
C HIS A 55 -34.04 -18.06 7.05
N LEU A 56 -32.97 -17.28 7.08
CA LEU A 56 -32.09 -17.23 8.23
C LEU A 56 -32.73 -16.57 9.44
N GLU A 57 -33.50 -15.50 9.25
CA GLU A 57 -34.25 -14.81 10.31
C GLU A 57 -35.34 -15.73 10.90
N THR A 58 -36.05 -16.46 10.05
CA THR A 58 -37.06 -17.45 10.49
C THR A 58 -36.45 -18.60 11.26
N SER A 59 -35.27 -19.07 10.82
CA SER A 59 -34.51 -20.12 11.51
C SER A 59 -33.98 -19.66 12.88
N ALA A 60 -33.54 -18.40 13.00
CA ALA A 60 -33.08 -17.80 14.25
C ALA A 60 -34.24 -17.61 15.26
N THR A 61 -35.44 -17.25 14.77
CA THR A 61 -36.65 -17.07 15.61
C THR A 61 -37.20 -18.39 16.12
N THR A 62 -37.08 -19.48 15.33
CA THR A 62 -37.53 -20.83 15.73
C THR A 62 -36.61 -21.47 16.78
N ALA A 63 -35.35 -21.02 16.89
CA ALA A 63 -34.41 -21.50 17.90
C ALA A 63 -34.59 -20.90 19.30
N ALA A 64 -35.49 -19.92 19.49
CA ALA A 64 -35.68 -19.19 20.73
C ALA A 64 -36.86 -19.69 21.62
N ALA A 65 -37.54 -20.79 21.31
CA ALA A 65 -38.61 -21.35 22.15
C ALA A 65 -38.09 -22.51 23.00
N PRO A 66 -38.25 -22.48 24.36
CA PRO A 66 -37.80 -23.59 25.20
C PRO A 66 -38.73 -24.78 25.09
N ALA A 67 -38.30 -25.82 24.42
CA ALA A 67 -38.96 -27.11 24.40
C ALA A 67 -38.33 -28.06 25.44
N GLN A 68 -39.13 -28.57 26.37
CA GLN A 68 -38.79 -29.74 27.15
C GLN A 68 -38.69 -30.94 26.22
N VAL A 69 -37.55 -31.60 26.17
CA VAL A 69 -37.32 -32.76 25.29
C VAL A 69 -36.70 -33.89 26.07
N GLU A 70 -37.37 -35.02 26.01
CA GLU A 70 -36.87 -36.37 26.29
C GLU A 70 -35.70 -36.69 25.35
N PRO A 71 -34.61 -37.36 25.78
CA PRO A 71 -33.40 -37.52 24.97
C PRO A 71 -33.67 -38.52 23.82
N PRO A 72 -33.45 -38.11 22.55
CA PRO A 72 -33.49 -39.03 21.42
C PRO A 72 -32.22 -39.88 21.34
N PRO A 73 -32.27 -41.06 20.69
CA PRO A 73 -31.11 -41.93 20.49
C PRO A 73 -30.02 -41.23 19.66
N PRO A 74 -28.75 -41.58 19.84
CA PRO A 74 -27.64 -40.89 19.19
C PRO A 74 -27.69 -41.03 17.66
N THR A 75 -28.01 -39.95 17.00
CA THR A 75 -27.84 -39.81 15.56
C THR A 75 -26.33 -39.74 15.24
N PRO A 76 -25.85 -40.45 14.18
CA PRO A 76 -24.47 -40.31 13.79
C PRO A 76 -24.15 -38.83 13.53
N ALA A 77 -23.20 -38.29 14.26
CA ALA A 77 -22.75 -36.92 14.06
C ALA A 77 -22.32 -36.75 12.60
N ALA A 78 -22.97 -35.83 11.89
CA ALA A 78 -22.43 -35.36 10.63
C ALA A 78 -20.98 -34.91 10.88
N PRO A 79 -20.03 -35.23 9.99
CA PRO A 79 -18.65 -34.86 10.20
C PRO A 79 -18.63 -33.34 10.43
N ALA A 80 -18.13 -32.95 11.63
CA ALA A 80 -17.89 -31.57 11.95
C ALA A 80 -17.03 -31.02 10.81
N ARG A 81 -17.58 -30.12 10.02
CA ARG A 81 -16.75 -29.33 9.12
C ARG A 81 -15.77 -28.62 10.03
N ASN A 82 -14.50 -29.06 9.97
CA ASN A 82 -13.43 -28.39 10.66
C ASN A 82 -13.39 -26.95 10.12
N SER A 83 -14.05 -26.05 10.83
CA SER A 83 -14.00 -24.59 10.58
C SER A 83 -12.64 -24.01 10.91
N SER A 84 -11.68 -24.86 11.30
CA SER A 84 -10.29 -24.52 11.58
C SER A 84 -9.34 -24.87 10.46
N ALA A 85 -9.81 -25.15 9.23
CA ALA A 85 -8.90 -25.20 8.10
C ALA A 85 -8.34 -23.80 7.90
N PHE A 86 -7.06 -23.60 8.24
CA PHE A 86 -6.28 -22.42 7.92
C PHE A 86 -6.40 -22.19 6.41
N ASN A 87 -7.18 -21.18 6.02
CA ASN A 87 -7.42 -20.81 4.64
C ASN A 87 -7.06 -19.33 4.48
N PRO A 88 -5.80 -19.01 4.20
CA PRO A 88 -5.37 -17.63 4.04
C PRO A 88 -6.06 -17.00 2.83
N ALA A 89 -6.46 -15.74 2.96
CA ALA A 89 -6.77 -14.92 1.81
C ALA A 89 -5.48 -14.66 1.03
N ILE A 90 -5.53 -14.84 -0.29
CA ILE A 90 -4.40 -14.60 -1.18
C ILE A 90 -4.76 -13.40 -2.06
N SER A 91 -3.88 -12.41 -2.10
CA SER A 91 -3.94 -11.28 -3.00
C SER A 91 -2.72 -11.30 -3.91
N VAL A 92 -2.91 -11.01 -5.19
CA VAL A 92 -1.83 -10.87 -6.16
C VAL A 92 -2.01 -9.52 -6.84
N ILE A 93 -0.97 -8.72 -6.83
CA ILE A 93 -0.89 -7.43 -7.52
C ILE A 93 0.20 -7.55 -8.56
N LEU A 94 -0.14 -7.24 -9.80
CA LEU A 94 0.81 -7.18 -10.91
C LEU A 94 0.94 -5.73 -11.33
N ALA A 95 2.16 -5.22 -11.30
CA ALA A 95 2.50 -3.87 -11.73
C ALA A 95 3.46 -3.90 -12.92
N GLY A 96 3.36 -2.89 -13.79
CA GLY A 96 4.28 -2.69 -14.90
C GLY A 96 4.37 -1.21 -15.22
N ASN A 97 5.56 -0.79 -15.62
CA ASN A 97 5.89 0.59 -15.91
C ASN A 97 6.40 0.75 -17.34
N TYR A 98 6.26 1.95 -17.87
CA TYR A 98 6.95 2.41 -19.06
C TYR A 98 7.65 3.72 -18.72
N ALA A 99 8.98 3.77 -18.89
CA ALA A 99 9.77 4.95 -18.64
C ALA A 99 10.50 5.40 -19.91
N ASP A 100 10.41 6.70 -20.22
CA ASP A 100 11.17 7.37 -21.27
C ASP A 100 12.07 8.44 -20.62
N LEU A 101 13.32 8.04 -20.34
CA LEU A 101 14.27 8.82 -19.57
C LEU A 101 15.38 9.33 -20.47
N ALA A 102 15.62 10.65 -20.44
CA ALA A 102 16.69 11.30 -21.21
C ALA A 102 18.10 10.94 -20.71
N GLN A 103 18.24 10.70 -19.39
CA GLN A 103 19.50 10.33 -18.75
C GLN A 103 19.53 8.83 -18.43
N ASP A 104 20.72 8.29 -18.25
CA ASP A 104 20.87 6.90 -17.85
C ASP A 104 20.43 6.72 -16.39
N PRO A 105 19.51 5.78 -16.09
CA PRO A 105 19.11 5.51 -14.72
C PRO A 105 20.27 5.14 -13.80
N ALA A 106 21.32 4.49 -14.32
CA ALA A 106 22.50 4.12 -13.55
C ALA A 106 23.30 5.35 -13.04
N ASP A 107 23.11 6.51 -13.66
CA ASP A 107 23.75 7.78 -13.23
C ASP A 107 22.90 8.53 -12.18
N PHE A 108 21.76 7.95 -11.75
CA PHE A 108 20.87 8.60 -10.80
C PHE A 108 21.50 8.65 -9.40
N ASN A 109 21.59 9.85 -8.84
CA ASN A 109 22.06 10.05 -7.47
C ASN A 109 21.42 11.29 -6.85
N PHE A 110 21.46 11.35 -5.52
CA PHE A 110 21.08 12.54 -4.75
C PHE A 110 22.35 13.33 -4.37
N ALA A 111 22.55 14.47 -4.98
CA ALA A 111 23.69 15.33 -4.64
C ALA A 111 23.66 15.73 -3.15
N GLY A 112 24.71 15.40 -2.42
CA GLY A 112 24.86 15.72 -0.99
C GLY A 112 24.22 14.72 -0.03
N PHE A 113 23.71 13.58 -0.51
CA PHE A 113 23.23 12.49 0.33
C PHE A 113 24.03 11.22 0.06
N VAL A 114 24.19 10.42 1.10
CA VAL A 114 24.81 9.10 1.01
C VAL A 114 23.89 8.18 0.19
N PRO A 115 24.43 7.44 -0.80
CA PRO A 115 23.63 6.43 -1.49
C PRO A 115 23.08 5.41 -0.51
N SER A 116 21.80 5.14 -0.58
CA SER A 116 21.15 4.16 0.29
C SER A 116 21.44 2.70 -0.11
N GLY A 117 22.03 2.49 -1.27
CA GLY A 117 22.27 1.17 -1.84
C GLY A 117 20.99 0.40 -2.21
N GLY A 118 19.83 1.05 -2.12
CA GLY A 118 18.56 0.43 -2.35
C GLY A 118 17.95 0.77 -3.70
N GLU A 119 16.68 0.46 -3.84
CA GLU A 119 15.88 0.58 -5.04
C GLU A 119 15.41 2.02 -5.33
N ILE A 120 16.29 2.99 -5.08
CA ILE A 120 15.99 4.39 -5.36
C ILE A 120 16.33 4.72 -6.80
N GLY A 121 15.43 5.43 -7.45
CA GLY A 121 15.65 5.91 -8.81
C GLY A 121 14.43 5.71 -9.69
N PRO A 122 14.53 6.13 -10.95
CA PRO A 122 13.39 6.10 -11.86
C PRO A 122 13.11 4.73 -12.48
N GLY A 123 13.84 3.67 -12.11
CA GLY A 123 13.76 2.35 -12.72
C GLY A 123 14.32 2.33 -14.14
N ASP A 124 14.19 1.18 -14.81
CA ASP A 124 14.72 0.97 -16.16
C ASP A 124 13.93 1.73 -17.22
N ARG A 125 14.62 2.04 -18.34
CA ARG A 125 14.01 2.61 -19.54
C ARG A 125 13.12 1.60 -20.23
N SER A 126 12.09 2.08 -20.96
CA SER A 126 11.13 1.27 -21.73
C SER A 126 10.16 0.52 -20.81
N PHE A 127 9.66 -0.63 -21.27
CA PHE A 127 8.78 -1.48 -20.47
C PHE A 127 9.59 -2.27 -19.45
N ASN A 128 9.17 -2.16 -18.20
CA ASN A 128 9.72 -2.97 -17.11
C ASN A 128 8.62 -3.50 -16.22
N LEU A 129 8.92 -4.55 -15.48
CA LEU A 129 8.06 -5.05 -14.42
C LEU A 129 8.16 -4.08 -13.25
N GLY A 130 7.03 -3.50 -12.85
CA GLY A 130 6.96 -2.80 -11.57
C GLY A 130 6.96 -3.79 -10.42
N GLU A 131 7.10 -3.28 -9.21
CA GLU A 131 7.02 -4.11 -8.02
C GLU A 131 5.66 -4.81 -7.96
N SER A 132 5.71 -6.12 -8.07
CA SER A 132 4.54 -7.00 -8.08
C SER A 132 4.51 -7.79 -6.79
N GLU A 133 3.34 -7.92 -6.14
CA GLU A 133 3.24 -8.44 -4.80
C GLU A 133 2.32 -9.65 -4.71
N VAL A 134 2.67 -10.58 -3.83
CA VAL A 134 1.80 -11.67 -3.39
C VAL A 134 1.65 -11.60 -1.87
N THR A 135 0.43 -11.39 -1.41
CA THR A 135 0.13 -11.32 0.03
C THR A 135 -0.73 -12.50 0.45
N PHE A 136 -0.31 -13.17 1.51
CA PHE A 136 -1.08 -14.15 2.26
C PHE A 136 -1.50 -13.54 3.58
N ALA A 137 -2.80 -13.46 3.84
CA ALA A 137 -3.33 -12.94 5.09
C ALA A 137 -4.29 -13.94 5.74
N ALA A 138 -4.18 -14.14 7.03
CA ALA A 138 -5.04 -15.05 7.78
C ALA A 138 -5.40 -14.51 9.15
N SER A 139 -6.64 -14.81 9.58
CA SER A 139 -7.01 -14.79 10.99
C SER A 139 -6.57 -16.13 11.57
N VAL A 140 -5.54 -16.12 12.40
CA VAL A 140 -4.97 -17.36 12.99
C VAL A 140 -5.93 -17.93 14.03
N ASP A 141 -6.47 -17.04 14.86
CA ASP A 141 -7.47 -17.31 15.87
C ASP A 141 -8.24 -16.00 16.20
N PRO A 142 -9.18 -15.99 17.18
CA PRO A 142 -9.87 -14.76 17.57
C PRO A 142 -8.97 -13.64 18.12
N TYR A 143 -7.73 -13.95 18.50
CA TYR A 143 -6.79 -13.03 19.15
C TYR A 143 -5.67 -12.56 18.24
N PHE A 144 -5.37 -13.30 17.15
CA PHE A 144 -4.25 -13.02 16.27
C PHE A 144 -4.61 -13.10 14.80
N SER A 145 -4.06 -12.17 14.03
CA SER A 145 -3.97 -12.22 12.57
C SER A 145 -2.50 -12.23 12.15
N ALA A 146 -2.23 -12.78 10.97
CA ALA A 146 -0.90 -12.79 10.38
C ALA A 146 -0.95 -12.39 8.91
N ALA A 147 0.13 -11.80 8.42
CA ALA A 147 0.32 -11.49 7.01
C ALA A 147 1.76 -11.81 6.59
N LEU A 148 1.89 -12.26 5.33
CA LEU A 148 3.15 -12.43 4.64
C LEU A 148 3.01 -11.77 3.27
N THR A 149 3.79 -10.74 3.00
CA THR A 149 3.87 -10.05 1.71
C THR A 149 5.24 -10.30 1.09
N MET A 150 5.25 -10.80 -0.12
CA MET A 150 6.44 -11.02 -0.93
C MET A 150 6.35 -10.14 -2.17
N ALA A 151 7.40 -9.36 -2.43
CA ALA A 151 7.54 -8.58 -3.64
C ALA A 151 8.42 -9.30 -4.66
N LEU A 152 8.09 -9.12 -5.91
CA LEU A 152 8.87 -9.50 -7.07
C LEU A 152 9.42 -8.21 -7.70
N SER A 153 10.73 -8.02 -7.66
CA SER A 153 11.39 -6.85 -8.25
C SER A 153 11.41 -6.91 -9.79
N ALA A 154 11.77 -5.79 -10.41
CA ALA A 154 11.94 -5.71 -11.87
C ALA A 154 13.01 -6.69 -12.39
N GLU A 155 14.04 -6.98 -11.61
CA GLU A 155 15.13 -7.92 -11.91
C GLU A 155 14.70 -9.39 -11.75
N GLY A 156 13.50 -9.63 -11.23
CA GLY A 156 12.95 -10.98 -11.01
C GLY A 156 13.37 -11.60 -9.67
N GLU A 157 13.88 -10.80 -8.74
CA GLU A 157 14.19 -11.26 -7.38
C GLU A 157 12.94 -11.24 -6.50
N ILE A 158 12.86 -12.22 -5.59
CA ILE A 158 11.76 -12.32 -4.63
C ILE A 158 12.27 -11.90 -3.26
N GLY A 159 11.71 -10.82 -2.72
CA GLY A 159 11.95 -10.35 -1.35
C GLY A 159 10.74 -10.56 -0.44
N VAL A 160 10.99 -10.65 0.87
CA VAL A 160 9.92 -10.58 1.87
C VAL A 160 9.88 -9.16 2.41
N GLU A 161 8.83 -8.41 2.08
CA GLU A 161 8.63 -7.04 2.59
C GLU A 161 8.03 -7.05 3.98
N GLU A 162 6.98 -7.82 4.18
CA GLU A 162 6.32 -7.95 5.47
C GLU A 162 6.06 -9.41 5.83
N ALA A 163 6.31 -9.77 7.08
CA ALA A 163 6.01 -11.08 7.67
C ALA A 163 5.77 -10.91 9.17
N PHE A 164 4.51 -10.72 9.55
CA PHE A 164 4.19 -10.40 10.94
C PHE A 164 2.92 -11.10 11.45
N ALA A 165 2.84 -11.22 12.79
CA ALA A 165 1.61 -11.48 13.49
C ALA A 165 1.18 -10.23 14.28
N ARG A 166 -0.14 -10.01 14.37
CA ARG A 166 -0.73 -8.87 15.07
C ARG A 166 -1.91 -9.33 15.94
N THR A 167 -1.99 -8.76 17.15
CA THR A 167 -3.16 -8.96 18.03
C THR A 167 -4.39 -8.25 17.47
N THR A 168 -5.57 -8.88 17.61
CA THR A 168 -6.84 -8.39 17.06
C THR A 168 -7.84 -7.95 18.13
N SER A 169 -7.65 -8.36 19.39
CA SER A 169 -8.67 -8.21 20.45
C SER A 169 -8.12 -7.72 21.78
N LEU A 170 -7.01 -6.97 21.77
CA LEU A 170 -6.54 -6.33 23.01
C LEU A 170 -7.52 -5.25 23.45
N PRO A 171 -7.78 -5.11 24.76
CA PRO A 171 -8.71 -4.12 25.29
C PRO A 171 -8.17 -2.69 25.13
N ALA A 172 -9.06 -1.71 25.28
CA ALA A 172 -8.76 -0.29 25.35
C ALA A 172 -8.04 0.30 24.12
N GLY A 173 -8.18 -0.30 22.93
CA GLY A 173 -7.59 0.22 21.70
C GLY A 173 -6.11 -0.13 21.49
N PHE A 174 -5.53 -1.02 22.27
CA PHE A 174 -4.16 -1.48 22.07
C PHE A 174 -4.08 -2.53 20.95
N SER A 175 -2.97 -2.50 20.22
CA SER A 175 -2.55 -3.59 19.32
C SER A 175 -1.04 -3.78 19.41
N VAL A 176 -0.59 -5.02 19.25
CA VAL A 176 0.83 -5.39 19.19
C VAL A 176 1.07 -6.16 17.90
N LYS A 177 2.09 -5.75 17.13
CA LYS A 177 2.56 -6.40 15.91
C LYS A 177 4.00 -6.87 16.17
N GLY A 178 4.34 -8.07 15.75
CA GLY A 178 5.70 -8.62 15.85
C GLY A 178 6.08 -9.37 14.58
N GLY A 179 7.31 -9.16 14.12
CA GLY A 179 7.85 -9.72 12.89
C GLY A 179 8.52 -8.65 12.04
N ARG A 180 8.54 -8.85 10.71
CA ARG A 180 8.99 -7.87 9.72
C ARG A 180 7.83 -6.99 9.30
N PHE A 181 8.00 -5.68 9.34
CA PHE A 181 6.95 -4.73 8.97
C PHE A 181 7.53 -3.37 8.58
N PHE A 182 6.82 -2.64 7.73
CA PHE A 182 7.10 -1.23 7.49
C PHE A 182 6.73 -0.40 8.71
N SER A 183 7.64 0.50 9.11
CA SER A 183 7.46 1.38 10.26
C SER A 183 6.30 2.35 10.06
N GLY A 184 5.55 2.61 11.13
CA GLY A 184 4.37 3.47 11.11
C GLY A 184 4.66 4.97 11.13
N PHE A 185 5.89 5.41 10.96
CA PHE A 185 6.18 6.84 10.88
C PHE A 185 5.61 7.47 9.60
N GLY A 186 5.18 8.72 9.71
CA GLY A 186 4.67 9.49 8.60
C GLY A 186 3.38 8.92 8.00
N TYR A 187 3.07 9.35 6.76
CA TYR A 187 1.88 8.91 6.06
C TYR A 187 2.14 7.79 5.06
N LEU A 188 3.28 7.83 4.35
CA LEU A 188 3.52 6.95 3.20
C LEU A 188 4.24 5.66 3.56
N ASN A 189 5.00 5.60 4.65
CA ASN A 189 5.90 4.49 4.89
C ASN A 189 5.21 3.13 5.06
N GLU A 190 4.01 3.08 5.67
CA GLU A 190 3.22 1.83 5.79
C GLU A 190 2.41 1.50 4.52
N ILE A 191 2.46 2.34 3.47
CA ILE A 191 1.68 2.15 2.24
C ILE A 191 2.56 1.50 1.18
N HIS A 192 2.21 0.30 0.74
CA HIS A 192 2.94 -0.41 -0.31
C HIS A 192 2.98 0.37 -1.63
N ALA A 193 4.03 0.17 -2.41
CA ALA A 193 4.33 0.95 -3.60
C ALA A 193 3.18 0.97 -4.62
N HIS A 194 2.51 -0.14 -4.82
CA HIS A 194 1.37 -0.24 -5.73
C HIS A 194 0.15 0.62 -5.33
N ALA A 195 0.09 1.10 -4.09
CA ALA A 195 -0.99 1.94 -3.56
C ALA A 195 -0.59 3.42 -3.41
N TRP A 196 0.61 3.82 -3.83
CA TRP A 196 1.02 5.22 -3.85
C TRP A 196 0.23 6.03 -4.90
N ASP A 197 0.15 7.34 -4.70
CA ASP A 197 -0.52 8.24 -5.66
C ASP A 197 0.37 8.57 -6.87
N PHE A 198 1.69 8.36 -6.75
CA PHE A 198 2.71 8.60 -7.78
C PHE A 198 3.55 7.34 -7.93
N VAL A 199 4.33 7.27 -9.01
CA VAL A 199 5.19 6.11 -9.32
C VAL A 199 6.27 5.92 -8.27
N ASP A 200 6.73 7.02 -7.66
CA ASP A 200 7.79 7.08 -6.69
C ASP A 200 7.40 7.87 -5.45
N GLN A 201 8.12 7.64 -4.37
CA GLN A 201 7.98 8.40 -3.13
C GLN A 201 8.57 9.80 -3.25
N PRO A 202 8.18 10.74 -2.35
CA PRO A 202 8.87 12.02 -2.23
C PRO A 202 10.37 11.83 -2.00
N LEU A 203 11.18 12.68 -2.63
CA LEU A 203 12.65 12.61 -2.60
C LEU A 203 13.23 12.49 -1.19
N VAL A 204 12.58 13.06 -0.19
CA VAL A 204 13.04 13.00 1.21
C VAL A 204 12.97 11.57 1.78
N TYR A 205 11.99 10.75 1.38
CA TYR A 205 11.92 9.33 1.74
C TYR A 205 13.03 8.54 1.04
N GLN A 206 13.21 8.77 -0.25
CA GLN A 206 14.26 8.11 -1.03
C GLN A 206 15.66 8.45 -0.47
N ALA A 207 15.93 9.72 -0.19
CA ALA A 207 17.24 10.17 0.27
C ALA A 207 17.57 9.72 1.70
N LEU A 208 16.59 9.66 2.61
CA LEU A 208 16.83 9.37 4.03
C LEU A 208 16.56 7.91 4.41
N TYR A 209 15.78 7.19 3.63
CA TYR A 209 15.36 5.81 3.96
C TYR A 209 15.53 4.82 2.81
N GLY A 210 16.06 5.24 1.66
CA GLY A 210 16.19 4.37 0.49
C GLY A 210 14.83 3.92 -0.10
N GLY A 211 13.78 4.72 0.14
CA GLY A 211 12.41 4.39 -0.19
C GLY A 211 11.57 4.14 1.06
N GLN A 212 11.28 2.91 1.39
CA GLN A 212 10.51 2.52 2.58
C GLN A 212 11.41 1.92 3.66
N TYR A 213 11.19 2.33 4.89
CA TYR A 213 11.89 1.75 6.03
C TYR A 213 11.06 0.64 6.67
N GLY A 214 11.60 -0.56 6.66
CA GLY A 214 11.11 -1.74 7.36
C GLY A 214 12.07 -2.25 8.41
N GLN A 215 11.60 -3.08 9.32
CA GLN A 215 12.45 -3.73 10.33
C GLN A 215 11.86 -5.03 10.83
N ASP A 216 12.73 -5.91 11.31
CA ASP A 216 12.32 -7.05 12.11
C ASP A 216 12.25 -6.60 13.59
N GLY A 217 11.04 -6.59 14.16
CA GLY A 217 10.86 -5.98 15.47
C GLY A 217 9.47 -6.16 16.08
N VAL A 218 9.17 -5.28 17.01
CA VAL A 218 7.87 -5.21 17.70
C VAL A 218 7.34 -3.78 17.62
N GLN A 219 6.06 -3.67 17.31
CA GLN A 219 5.29 -2.41 17.28
C GLN A 219 4.15 -2.52 18.28
N VAL A 220 3.94 -1.48 19.07
CA VAL A 220 2.78 -1.30 19.93
C VAL A 220 2.05 -0.04 19.46
N LYS A 221 0.77 -0.16 19.13
CA LYS A 221 -0.10 0.98 18.83
C LYS A 221 -1.20 1.09 19.87
N TRP A 222 -1.60 2.32 20.15
CA TRP A 222 -2.78 2.66 20.94
C TRP A 222 -3.66 3.65 20.20
N LEU A 223 -4.86 3.21 19.88
CA LEU A 223 -5.90 4.05 19.33
C LEU A 223 -6.74 4.59 20.51
N ALA A 224 -6.66 5.90 20.74
CA ALA A 224 -7.39 6.55 21.82
C ALA A 224 -8.91 6.56 21.52
N PRO A 225 -9.76 6.36 22.54
CA PRO A 225 -11.23 6.36 22.39
C PRO A 225 -11.76 7.80 22.34
N THR A 226 -11.41 8.55 21.29
CA THR A 226 -11.79 9.94 21.06
C THR A 226 -12.59 10.09 19.77
N ASP A 227 -13.36 11.18 19.61
CA ASP A 227 -14.11 11.46 18.39
C ASP A 227 -13.18 11.70 17.18
N LEU A 228 -11.99 12.24 17.42
CA LEU A 228 -10.94 12.34 16.42
C LEU A 228 -10.14 11.04 16.38
N PHE A 229 -9.67 10.68 15.19
CA PHE A 229 -8.62 9.67 15.07
C PHE A 229 -7.37 10.15 15.82
N LEU A 230 -6.98 9.45 16.85
CA LEU A 230 -5.78 9.74 17.64
C LEU A 230 -5.06 8.43 17.94
N GLU A 231 -3.91 8.24 17.30
CA GLU A 231 -3.08 7.05 17.42
C GLU A 231 -1.70 7.41 17.96
N PHE A 232 -1.20 6.61 18.87
CA PHE A 232 0.19 6.63 19.33
C PHE A 232 0.82 5.28 19.01
N GLY A 233 2.07 5.30 18.56
CA GLY A 233 2.83 4.10 18.28
C GLY A 233 4.24 4.18 18.81
N ALA A 234 4.76 3.01 19.18
CA ALA A 234 6.16 2.81 19.56
C ALA A 234 6.65 1.51 18.92
N GLU A 235 7.84 1.55 18.37
CA GLU A 235 8.47 0.44 17.69
C GLU A 235 9.90 0.29 18.14
N THR A 236 10.36 -0.94 18.12
CA THR A 236 11.77 -1.26 18.28
C THR A 236 12.11 -2.52 17.51
N GLY A 237 13.32 -2.59 16.98
CA GLY A 237 13.74 -3.68 16.13
C GLY A 237 15.24 -3.79 15.95
N ASN A 238 15.62 -4.56 14.93
CA ASN A 238 17.01 -4.89 14.65
C ASN A 238 17.81 -3.73 14.02
N GLY A 239 17.16 -2.70 13.47
CA GLY A 239 17.82 -1.56 12.82
C GLY A 239 18.63 -1.95 11.59
N GLY A 240 18.23 -3.00 10.87
CA GLY A 240 19.02 -3.59 9.79
C GLY A 240 18.88 -2.93 8.43
N GLU A 241 17.85 -2.11 8.24
CA GLU A 241 17.60 -1.41 6.99
C GLU A 241 18.18 0.01 7.02
N PHE A 242 18.50 0.54 5.82
CA PHE A 242 19.03 1.90 5.68
C PHE A 242 18.07 2.95 6.31
N PRO A 243 18.57 3.92 7.08
CA PRO A 243 19.98 4.28 7.36
C PRO A 243 20.67 3.48 8.48
N GLY A 244 19.95 2.59 9.18
CA GLY A 244 20.54 1.61 10.08
C GLY A 244 21.31 0.53 9.30
N THR A 245 22.29 -0.10 9.91
CA THR A 245 23.02 -1.24 9.33
C THR A 245 23.54 -2.17 10.40
N ARG A 246 22.97 -2.11 11.60
CA ARG A 246 23.50 -2.85 12.77
C ARG A 246 22.96 -4.27 12.85
N LEU A 247 23.20 -5.08 11.81
CA LEU A 247 22.81 -6.47 11.76
C LEU A 247 23.75 -7.36 12.61
N GLY A 248 23.20 -8.46 13.11
CA GLY A 248 23.97 -9.52 13.78
C GLY A 248 24.40 -9.19 15.21
N ARG A 249 23.90 -8.15 15.84
CA ARG A 249 24.17 -7.78 17.23
C ARG A 249 22.94 -7.97 18.12
N ASN A 250 23.21 -8.26 19.39
CA ASN A 250 22.17 -8.28 20.41
C ASN A 250 21.75 -6.84 20.74
N GLY A 251 20.44 -6.64 20.98
CA GLY A 251 19.90 -5.36 21.44
C GLY A 251 18.82 -4.80 20.56
N LEU A 252 18.40 -3.59 20.89
CA LEU A 252 17.41 -2.80 20.20
C LEU A 252 18.17 -1.72 19.44
N ASN A 253 18.34 -1.88 18.13
CA ASN A 253 19.20 -1.03 17.31
C ASN A 253 18.41 0.00 16.49
N GLY A 254 17.09 -0.03 16.61
CA GLY A 254 16.18 0.93 16.01
C GLY A 254 14.99 1.20 16.91
N THR A 255 14.62 2.46 17.08
CA THR A 255 13.45 2.89 17.85
C THR A 255 12.68 3.93 17.06
N THR A 256 11.36 3.76 16.95
CA THR A 256 10.47 4.74 16.33
C THR A 256 9.33 5.06 17.28
N LEU A 257 9.04 6.34 17.45
CA LEU A 257 7.88 6.84 18.18
C LEU A 257 7.05 7.69 17.22
N PHE A 258 5.73 7.51 17.20
CA PHE A 258 4.87 8.31 16.34
C PHE A 258 3.51 8.59 16.98
N THR A 259 2.91 9.67 16.54
CA THR A 259 1.53 10.00 16.82
C THR A 259 0.86 10.51 15.56
N HIS A 260 -0.38 10.11 15.36
CA HIS A 260 -1.21 10.54 14.25
C HIS A 260 -2.52 11.09 14.77
N VAL A 261 -2.93 12.23 14.22
CA VAL A 261 -4.21 12.86 14.51
C VAL A 261 -4.94 13.09 13.20
N GLY A 262 -6.22 12.79 13.14
CA GLY A 262 -7.00 12.95 11.93
C GLY A 262 -8.48 13.06 12.20
N GLY A 263 -9.23 13.45 11.17
CA GLY A 263 -10.68 13.58 11.26
C GLY A 263 -11.26 14.11 9.97
N ASP A 264 -12.55 14.40 10.03
CA ASP A 264 -13.30 14.94 8.92
C ASP A 264 -13.74 16.37 9.19
N LEU A 265 -13.74 17.21 8.16
CA LEU A 265 -14.31 18.55 8.16
C LEU A 265 -15.54 18.53 7.24
N GLY A 266 -16.71 18.32 7.84
CA GLY A 266 -17.96 18.06 7.11
C GLY A 266 -17.89 16.76 6.31
N ASP A 267 -18.72 16.65 5.27
CA ASP A 267 -18.90 15.41 4.50
C ASP A 267 -17.90 15.25 3.34
N SER A 268 -16.99 16.18 3.17
CA SER A 268 -16.18 16.28 1.95
C SER A 268 -14.67 16.33 2.17
N ILE A 269 -14.20 16.63 3.36
CA ILE A 269 -12.78 16.84 3.64
C ILE A 269 -12.34 15.90 4.75
N GLY A 270 -11.42 15.01 4.44
CA GLY A 270 -10.67 14.24 5.42
C GLY A 270 -9.25 14.78 5.57
N TRP A 271 -8.73 14.82 6.78
CA TRP A 271 -7.37 15.26 7.07
C TRP A 271 -6.68 14.33 8.07
N ARG A 272 -5.36 14.26 7.97
CA ARG A 272 -4.50 13.57 8.93
C ARG A 272 -3.19 14.36 9.05
N THR A 273 -2.64 14.44 10.24
CA THR A 273 -1.29 14.94 10.50
C THR A 273 -0.56 13.99 11.41
N GLY A 274 0.76 13.96 11.32
CA GLY A 274 1.64 13.10 12.09
C GLY A 274 2.87 13.81 12.61
N LEU A 275 3.35 13.36 13.74
CA LEU A 275 4.65 13.67 14.30
C LEU A 275 5.33 12.37 14.67
N SER A 276 6.54 12.16 14.12
CA SER A 276 7.31 10.96 14.41
C SER A 276 8.75 11.30 14.73
N TRP A 277 9.36 10.45 15.53
CA TRP A 277 10.79 10.47 15.84
C TRP A 277 11.35 9.07 15.67
N MET A 278 12.50 8.98 15.03
CA MET A 278 13.20 7.74 14.78
C MET A 278 14.67 7.90 15.17
N ASP A 279 15.22 6.86 15.78
CA ASP A 279 16.64 6.75 16.14
C ASP A 279 17.15 5.39 15.69
N LEU A 280 18.23 5.37 14.91
CA LEU A 280 18.81 4.20 14.29
C LEU A 280 20.30 4.18 14.45
N ASP A 281 20.87 3.02 14.75
CA ASP A 281 22.30 2.77 14.84
C ASP A 281 22.83 2.21 13.49
N ALA A 282 23.92 2.81 13.00
CA ALA A 282 24.68 2.30 11.88
C ALA A 282 26.06 1.83 12.36
N GLU A 283 26.51 0.70 11.82
CA GLU A 283 27.86 0.19 12.04
C GLU A 283 28.45 -0.31 10.72
N ASP A 284 29.61 0.24 10.38
CA ASP A 284 30.32 -0.04 9.13
C ASP A 284 29.40 0.08 7.90
N ARG A 285 28.51 1.09 7.89
CA ARG A 285 27.69 1.41 6.72
C ARG A 285 28.61 1.94 5.63
N THR A 286 28.86 1.11 4.62
CA THR A 286 29.77 1.45 3.52
C THR A 286 29.00 1.95 2.30
N TYR A 287 29.58 2.90 1.58
CA TYR A 287 29.13 3.33 0.27
C TYR A 287 30.32 3.69 -0.62
N GLU A 288 30.15 3.46 -1.91
CA GLU A 288 31.14 3.82 -2.91
C GLU A 288 30.91 5.24 -3.39
N ASP A 289 31.98 5.99 -3.58
CA ASP A 289 32.00 7.34 -4.10
C ASP A 289 33.26 7.53 -4.96
N ALA A 290 33.44 8.68 -5.58
CA ALA A 290 34.62 9.03 -6.31
C ALA A 290 35.37 10.20 -5.64
N ASP A 291 36.70 10.10 -5.56
CA ASP A 291 37.52 11.21 -5.12
C ASP A 291 37.53 12.37 -6.17
N SER A 292 38.17 13.48 -5.84
CA SER A 292 38.26 14.64 -6.75
C SER A 292 38.98 14.36 -8.07
N LEU A 293 39.62 13.21 -8.22
CA LEU A 293 40.31 12.74 -9.42
C LEU A 293 39.51 11.67 -10.17
N GLY A 294 38.31 11.28 -9.64
CA GLY A 294 37.49 10.28 -10.22
C GLY A 294 37.87 8.82 -9.88
N ASN A 295 38.74 8.61 -8.88
CA ASN A 295 39.04 7.25 -8.44
C ASN A 295 37.99 6.75 -7.47
N PRO A 296 37.60 5.47 -7.54
CA PRO A 296 36.64 4.89 -6.60
C PRO A 296 37.17 4.90 -5.17
N VAL A 297 36.36 5.36 -4.23
CA VAL A 297 36.62 5.40 -2.80
C VAL A 297 35.47 4.75 -2.05
N VAL A 298 35.80 3.87 -1.13
CA VAL A 298 34.82 3.29 -0.20
C VAL A 298 34.84 4.10 1.08
N ASN A 299 33.70 4.71 1.39
CA ASN A 299 33.48 5.40 2.66
C ASN A 299 32.78 4.47 3.63
N SER A 300 32.98 4.69 4.93
CA SER A 300 32.32 3.95 6.01
C SER A 300 31.81 4.90 7.06
N PHE A 301 30.61 4.64 7.58
CA PHE A 301 30.01 5.38 8.68
C PHE A 301 29.63 4.43 9.81
N THR A 302 30.02 4.81 11.04
CA THR A 302 29.58 4.15 12.28
C THR A 302 29.11 5.23 13.25
N GLY A 303 27.86 5.16 13.67
CA GLY A 303 27.26 6.15 14.54
C GLY A 303 25.76 5.91 14.71
N SER A 304 25.07 6.89 15.29
CA SER A 304 23.62 6.90 15.39
C SER A 304 23.04 8.03 14.54
N SER A 305 21.85 7.82 14.00
CA SER A 305 21.10 8.84 13.29
C SER A 305 19.73 9.04 13.91
N ALA A 306 19.32 10.31 14.06
CA ALA A 306 18.00 10.66 14.56
C ALA A 306 17.23 11.49 13.54
N THR A 307 15.97 11.13 13.30
CA THR A 307 15.10 11.84 12.36
C THR A 307 13.79 12.26 13.02
N TRP A 308 13.45 13.54 12.91
CA TRP A 308 12.11 14.06 13.18
C TRP A 308 11.33 14.18 11.89
N ILE A 309 10.07 13.71 11.89
CA ILE A 309 9.19 13.70 10.74
C ILE A 309 7.88 14.38 11.13
N VAL A 310 7.48 15.37 10.34
CA VAL A 310 6.16 16.00 10.43
C VAL A 310 5.48 15.83 9.09
N ASP A 311 4.26 15.30 9.09
CA ASP A 311 3.49 15.11 7.87
C ASP A 311 2.06 15.60 8.02
N ALA A 312 1.45 15.94 6.89
CA ALA A 312 0.04 16.31 6.80
C ALA A 312 -0.56 15.86 5.48
N THR A 313 -1.74 15.28 5.54
CA THR A 313 -2.52 14.87 4.38
C THR A 313 -3.91 15.49 4.44
N LEU A 314 -4.35 16.02 3.31
CA LEU A 314 -5.70 16.54 3.11
C LEU A 314 -6.30 15.87 1.88
N LYS A 315 -7.50 15.31 2.03
CA LYS A 315 -8.28 14.68 0.96
C LYS A 315 -9.62 15.40 0.84
N TRP A 316 -9.95 15.82 -0.36
CA TRP A 316 -11.25 16.42 -0.65
C TRP A 316 -12.00 15.61 -1.69
N THR A 317 -13.25 15.26 -1.39
CA THR A 317 -14.15 14.53 -2.27
C THR A 317 -15.53 15.18 -2.18
N PRO A 318 -16.06 15.74 -3.28
CA PRO A 318 -17.40 16.33 -3.26
C PRO A 318 -18.46 15.30 -2.85
N ALA A 319 -19.37 15.67 -1.95
CA ALA A 319 -20.43 14.79 -1.45
C ALA A 319 -21.36 14.26 -2.54
N SER A 320 -21.50 14.98 -3.67
CA SER A 320 -22.29 14.60 -4.83
C SER A 320 -21.53 13.74 -5.85
N SER A 321 -20.24 13.48 -5.64
CA SER A 321 -19.40 12.78 -6.60
C SER A 321 -19.49 11.27 -6.42
N THR A 322 -19.73 10.54 -7.50
CA THR A 322 -19.54 9.09 -7.57
C THR A 322 -18.06 8.69 -7.69
N ARG A 323 -17.16 9.67 -7.89
CA ARG A 323 -15.71 9.46 -7.95
C ARG A 323 -15.14 9.45 -6.56
N ARG A 324 -14.20 8.55 -6.32
CA ARG A 324 -13.63 8.30 -4.99
C ARG A 324 -12.86 9.48 -4.40
N GLN A 325 -12.25 10.34 -5.23
CA GLN A 325 -11.41 11.45 -4.77
C GLN A 325 -11.29 12.50 -5.86
N ALA A 326 -11.42 13.78 -5.50
CA ALA A 326 -11.24 14.90 -6.43
C ALA A 326 -9.89 15.60 -6.23
N PHE A 327 -9.36 15.61 -5.02
CA PHE A 327 -8.09 16.23 -4.68
C PHE A 327 -7.47 15.56 -3.46
N LYS A 328 -6.14 15.37 -3.50
CA LYS A 328 -5.33 14.94 -2.35
C LYS A 328 -4.04 15.75 -2.31
N GLN A 329 -3.68 16.22 -1.16
CA GLN A 329 -2.39 16.85 -0.90
C GLN A 329 -1.71 16.12 0.24
N HIS A 330 -0.42 15.84 0.07
CA HIS A 330 0.46 15.34 1.10
C HIS A 330 1.66 16.29 1.20
N ALA A 331 2.00 16.67 2.43
CA ALA A 331 3.19 17.45 2.75
C ALA A 331 3.99 16.70 3.82
N VAL A 332 5.30 16.65 3.66
CA VAL A 332 6.23 16.03 4.61
C VAL A 332 7.45 16.92 4.82
N TYR A 333 7.86 17.04 6.08
CA TYR A 333 9.11 17.68 6.48
C TYR A 333 9.89 16.71 7.35
N MET A 334 11.17 16.53 7.05
CA MET A 334 12.08 15.71 7.83
C MET A 334 13.31 16.50 8.25
N ARG A 335 13.76 16.28 9.48
CA ARG A 335 15.02 16.79 10.00
C ARG A 335 15.84 15.61 10.48
N HIS A 336 16.91 15.34 9.75
CA HIS A 336 17.85 14.26 10.01
C HIS A 336 19.13 14.80 10.63
N THR A 337 19.72 14.04 11.55
CA THR A 337 21.01 14.35 12.19
C THR A 337 21.79 13.04 12.37
N GLU A 338 23.05 13.06 11.98
CA GLU A 338 24.05 11.99 12.16
C GLU A 338 25.13 12.43 13.13
#